data_ad24533c2d6829e3173fcdd9e9e6ee83
#
_entry.id   ad24533c2d6829e3173fcdd9e9e6ee83
#
_cell.length_a   1.000
_cell.length_b   1.000
_cell.length_c   1.000
_cell.angle_alpha   90.00
_cell.angle_beta   90.00
_cell.angle_gamma   90.00
#
_symmetry.space_group_name_H-M   'P 1'
#
loop_
_entity.id
_entity.type
_entity.pdbx_description
1 polymer ?
#
loop_
_entity_poly.entity_id
_entity_poly.type
_entity_poly.pdbx_seq_one_letter_code
_entity_poly.pdbx_strand_id
1 'polypeptide(L)'
;MILAMIKSVVSVDFMAVLLSGFMVVVLLTAFQNTIAANASNTVINATNLNLGSPFYIEKDKTTSVTPVTINGIHAARVTFSGNGTTKGVSFTDNGTALSLRGQNGDIHIQGIAVITGQNGEKGNFTFREIGNVSTSDGKTRAAGAALFSTIHPTGKLAFLNNLVAIYKDIIDKSGNGLVTAWEWRY
;
A
#
# COMPACT_ATOMS: atom_id res chain seq x y z
N MET A 1 -37.94 30.07 13.78
CA MET A 1 -38.13 28.81 12.99
C MET A 1 -36.89 28.39 12.19
N ILE A 2 -35.78 29.09 12.26
CA ILE A 2 -34.53 28.78 11.49
C ILE A 2 -33.52 28.00 12.36
N LEU A 3 -33.61 28.08 13.69
CA LEU A 3 -32.63 27.42 14.60
C LEU A 3 -32.86 25.92 14.83
N ALA A 4 -34.02 25.39 14.47
CA ALA A 4 -34.35 23.97 14.64
C ALA A 4 -33.91 23.07 13.45
N MET A 5 -33.61 23.67 12.30
CA MET A 5 -33.16 22.91 11.10
C MET A 5 -31.66 22.60 11.08
N ILE A 6 -30.84 23.34 11.84
CA ILE A 6 -29.38 23.17 11.84
C ILE A 6 -28.93 21.97 12.71
N LYS A 7 -29.75 21.55 13.69
CA LYS A 7 -29.41 20.43 14.56
C LYS A 7 -29.62 19.03 13.95
N SER A 8 -30.37 18.92 12.86
CA SER A 8 -30.71 17.62 12.26
C SER A 8 -29.70 17.16 11.20
N VAL A 9 -28.95 18.07 10.61
CA VAL A 9 -28.00 17.73 9.52
C VAL A 9 -26.64 17.27 10.05
N VAL A 10 -26.24 17.70 11.25
CA VAL A 10 -24.91 17.38 11.81
C VAL A 10 -24.87 15.98 12.46
N SER A 11 -26.03 15.36 12.79
CA SER A 11 -26.06 14.09 13.51
C SER A 11 -25.98 12.84 12.62
N VAL A 12 -26.31 12.94 11.33
CA VAL A 12 -26.33 11.77 10.42
C VAL A 12 -24.95 11.46 9.86
N ASP A 13 -24.18 12.51 9.55
CA ASP A 13 -22.83 12.32 9.00
C ASP A 13 -21.80 11.85 10.06
N PHE A 14 -21.99 12.26 11.32
CA PHE A 14 -21.10 11.85 12.40
C PHE A 14 -21.27 10.37 12.79
N MET A 15 -22.48 9.82 12.66
CA MET A 15 -22.74 8.40 12.91
C MET A 15 -22.21 7.50 11.77
N ALA A 16 -22.25 7.97 10.53
CA ALA A 16 -21.72 7.21 9.39
C ALA A 16 -20.19 7.08 9.44
N VAL A 17 -19.50 8.13 9.90
CA VAL A 17 -18.03 8.12 10.08
C VAL A 17 -17.61 7.24 11.25
N LEU A 18 -18.41 7.18 12.33
CA LEU A 18 -18.14 6.32 13.48
C LEU A 18 -18.39 4.82 13.18
N LEU A 19 -19.40 4.50 12.36
CA LEU A 19 -19.65 3.10 11.96
C LEU A 19 -18.58 2.57 10.99
N SER A 20 -18.09 3.39 10.09
CA SER A 20 -17.01 2.98 9.17
C SER A 20 -15.67 2.79 9.89
N GLY A 21 -15.37 3.64 10.89
CA GLY A 21 -14.19 3.50 11.74
C GLY A 21 -14.23 2.26 12.64
N PHE A 22 -15.41 1.89 13.15
CA PHE A 22 -15.57 0.74 14.04
C PHE A 22 -15.48 -0.60 13.28
N MET A 23 -15.94 -0.66 12.03
CA MET A 23 -15.81 -1.86 11.20
C MET A 23 -14.35 -2.17 10.82
N VAL A 24 -13.54 -1.16 10.60
CA VAL A 24 -12.10 -1.34 10.31
C VAL A 24 -11.34 -1.83 11.54
N VAL A 25 -11.70 -1.37 12.75
CA VAL A 25 -11.06 -1.81 14.00
C VAL A 25 -11.46 -3.26 14.35
N VAL A 26 -12.72 -3.64 14.13
CA VAL A 26 -13.19 -5.02 14.41
C VAL A 26 -12.59 -6.04 13.45
N LEU A 27 -12.36 -5.67 12.18
CA LEU A 27 -11.64 -6.52 11.23
C LEU A 27 -10.15 -6.71 11.59
N LEU A 28 -9.51 -5.70 12.17
CA LEU A 28 -8.12 -5.79 12.62
C LEU A 28 -7.93 -6.66 13.87
N THR A 29 -8.92 -6.71 14.79
CA THR A 29 -8.86 -7.55 15.98
C THR A 29 -9.24 -9.01 15.72
N ALA A 30 -10.07 -9.30 14.72
CA ALA A 30 -10.42 -10.66 14.34
C ALA A 30 -9.24 -11.42 13.68
N PHE A 31 -8.29 -10.71 13.07
CA PHE A 31 -7.10 -11.33 12.47
C PHE A 31 -6.01 -11.72 13.49
N GLN A 32 -6.07 -11.24 14.73
CA GLN A 32 -5.05 -11.54 15.74
C GLN A 32 -5.30 -12.84 16.52
N ASN A 33 -6.50 -13.41 16.49
CA ASN A 33 -6.87 -14.53 17.34
C ASN A 33 -6.97 -15.90 16.65
N THR A 34 -6.61 -16.05 15.38
CA THR A 34 -6.74 -17.32 14.64
C THR A 34 -5.42 -17.96 14.22
N ILE A 35 -4.27 -17.48 14.68
CA ILE A 35 -2.97 -18.11 14.37
C ILE A 35 -2.38 -18.78 15.62
N ALA A 36 -3.17 -19.57 16.29
CA ALA A 36 -2.67 -20.50 17.33
C ALA A 36 -3.40 -21.84 17.21
N ALA A 37 -3.24 -22.53 16.10
CA ALA A 37 -3.65 -23.93 16.00
C ALA A 37 -2.76 -24.66 14.99
N ASN A 38 -1.94 -25.57 15.54
CA ASN A 38 -1.24 -26.65 14.84
C ASN A 38 -0.21 -26.25 13.77
N ALA A 39 0.90 -25.68 14.19
CA ALA A 39 2.15 -25.82 13.46
C ALA A 39 2.63 -27.27 13.58
N SER A 40 2.09 -28.19 12.79
CA SER A 40 2.85 -29.37 12.42
C SER A 40 4.09 -28.86 11.66
N ASN A 41 5.28 -29.22 12.13
CA ASN A 41 6.58 -28.87 11.56
C ASN A 41 6.75 -29.50 10.17
N THR A 42 5.95 -29.05 9.21
CA THR A 42 6.28 -29.19 7.82
C THR A 42 7.31 -28.10 7.55
N VAL A 43 8.58 -28.43 7.66
CA VAL A 43 9.66 -27.60 7.14
C VAL A 43 9.38 -27.45 5.65
N ILE A 44 8.65 -26.41 5.28
CA ILE A 44 8.58 -26.00 3.88
C ILE A 44 10.00 -25.56 3.57
N ASN A 45 10.74 -26.41 2.87
CA ASN A 45 12.01 -26.03 2.29
C ASN A 45 11.73 -24.91 1.30
N ALA A 46 11.73 -23.66 1.79
CA ALA A 46 11.57 -22.44 1.02
C ALA A 46 12.79 -22.17 0.11
N THR A 47 13.51 -23.22 -0.30
CA THR A 47 14.78 -23.07 -1.02
C THR A 47 14.64 -22.61 -2.45
N ASN A 48 13.43 -22.48 -3.03
CA ASN A 48 13.28 -21.97 -4.38
C ASN A 48 11.89 -21.33 -4.59
N LEU A 49 11.62 -20.20 -3.92
CA LEU A 49 10.50 -19.37 -4.33
C LEU A 49 10.86 -18.71 -5.67
N ASN A 50 10.57 -19.40 -6.77
CA ASN A 50 10.75 -18.84 -8.10
C ASN A 50 9.56 -17.94 -8.41
N LEU A 51 9.75 -16.65 -8.24
CA LEU A 51 8.72 -15.64 -8.50
C LEU A 51 8.54 -15.36 -10.00
N GLY A 52 9.37 -15.97 -10.86
CA GLY A 52 9.35 -15.70 -12.30
C GLY A 52 9.77 -14.26 -12.64
N SER A 53 9.36 -13.80 -13.82
CA SER A 53 9.63 -12.43 -14.24
C SER A 53 8.69 -11.45 -13.53
N PRO A 54 9.17 -10.25 -13.14
CA PRO A 54 8.31 -9.23 -12.57
C PRO A 54 7.24 -8.80 -13.58
N PHE A 55 6.02 -8.63 -13.10
CA PHE A 55 4.93 -8.12 -13.94
C PHE A 55 4.81 -6.60 -13.90
N TYR A 56 5.42 -5.96 -12.89
CA TYR A 56 5.32 -4.53 -12.61
C TYR A 56 6.71 -3.98 -12.28
N ILE A 57 7.08 -2.92 -12.98
CA ILE A 57 8.31 -2.17 -12.73
C ILE A 57 7.95 -0.69 -12.79
N GLU A 58 8.31 0.05 -11.75
CA GLU A 58 8.03 1.47 -11.62
C GLU A 58 9.25 2.23 -11.17
N LYS A 59 9.40 3.44 -11.70
CA LYS A 59 10.27 4.47 -11.16
C LYS A 59 9.39 5.57 -10.60
N ASP A 60 9.52 5.83 -9.33
CA ASP A 60 8.78 6.85 -8.64
C ASP A 60 9.66 7.93 -8.04
N LYS A 61 9.03 8.97 -7.57
CA LYS A 61 9.64 10.05 -6.83
C LYS A 61 8.75 10.51 -5.69
N THR A 62 9.32 10.60 -4.51
CA THR A 62 8.71 11.30 -3.39
C THR A 62 8.52 12.78 -3.76
N THR A 63 7.29 13.25 -3.74
CA THR A 63 6.93 14.63 -4.08
C THR A 63 6.71 15.49 -2.85
N SER A 64 6.33 14.88 -1.70
CA SER A 64 6.17 15.59 -0.44
C SER A 64 6.35 14.64 0.75
N VAL A 65 6.88 15.18 1.85
CA VAL A 65 6.94 14.51 3.16
C VAL A 65 6.44 15.50 4.20
N THR A 66 5.34 15.15 4.88
CA THR A 66 4.71 16.01 5.89
C THR A 66 4.64 15.26 7.22
N PRO A 67 5.25 15.77 8.30
CA PRO A 67 5.11 15.21 9.64
C PRO A 67 3.62 15.20 10.06
N VAL A 68 3.18 14.10 10.64
CA VAL A 68 1.83 13.95 11.18
C VAL A 68 1.89 13.22 12.52
N THR A 69 0.87 13.42 13.35
CA THR A 69 0.71 12.66 14.60
C THR A 69 -0.64 11.97 14.56
N ILE A 70 -0.65 10.65 14.72
CA ILE A 70 -1.85 9.83 14.70
C ILE A 70 -1.91 9.08 16.04
N ASN A 71 -2.93 9.35 16.83
CA ASN A 71 -3.10 8.75 18.17
C ASN A 71 -1.84 8.84 19.05
N GLY A 72 -1.14 9.99 19.01
CA GLY A 72 0.10 10.23 19.76
C GLY A 72 1.37 9.61 19.13
N ILE A 73 1.26 8.91 18.02
CA ILE A 73 2.40 8.32 17.31
C ILE A 73 2.86 9.28 16.21
N HIS A 74 4.16 9.60 16.22
CA HIS A 74 4.77 10.41 15.17
C HIS A 74 4.99 9.58 13.91
N ALA A 75 4.50 10.09 12.79
CA ALA A 75 4.60 9.49 11.47
C ALA A 75 4.90 10.57 10.42
N ALA A 76 5.18 10.15 9.19
CA ALA A 76 5.26 11.02 8.04
C ALA A 76 4.19 10.61 7.02
N ARG A 77 3.43 11.59 6.53
CA ARG A 77 2.66 11.43 5.31
C ARG A 77 3.56 11.70 4.13
N VAL A 78 3.66 10.73 3.24
CA VAL A 78 4.47 10.80 2.02
C VAL A 78 3.53 10.83 0.83
N THR A 79 3.76 11.75 -0.11
CA THR A 79 3.14 11.67 -1.45
C THR A 79 4.21 11.35 -2.47
N PHE A 80 3.85 10.60 -3.48
CA PHE A 80 4.75 10.20 -4.55
C PHE A 80 4.03 10.16 -5.89
N SER A 81 4.81 10.22 -6.95
CA SER A 81 4.33 10.02 -8.31
C SER A 81 5.39 9.26 -9.10
N GLY A 82 4.93 8.46 -10.05
CA GLY A 82 5.84 7.63 -10.81
C GLY A 82 5.32 7.30 -12.20
N ASN A 83 6.10 6.50 -12.88
CA ASN A 83 5.75 5.90 -14.15
C ASN A 83 6.43 4.53 -14.29
N GLY A 84 5.79 3.66 -15.06
CA GLY A 84 6.30 2.31 -15.19
C GLY A 84 5.62 1.52 -16.27
N THR A 85 5.86 0.21 -16.20
CA THR A 85 5.21 -0.78 -17.05
C THR A 85 4.66 -1.93 -16.25
N THR A 86 3.49 -2.41 -16.63
CA THR A 86 2.87 -3.60 -16.07
C THR A 86 2.35 -4.49 -17.19
N LYS A 87 2.91 -5.72 -17.31
CA LYS A 87 2.66 -6.64 -18.45
C LYS A 87 2.72 -5.94 -19.82
N GLY A 88 3.71 -5.03 -20.00
CA GLY A 88 3.90 -4.29 -21.24
C GLY A 88 2.99 -3.07 -21.44
N VAL A 89 2.09 -2.79 -20.50
CA VAL A 89 1.25 -1.58 -20.50
C VAL A 89 1.98 -0.48 -19.73
N SER A 90 2.28 0.63 -20.41
CA SER A 90 2.85 1.82 -19.74
C SER A 90 1.79 2.54 -18.93
N PHE A 91 2.18 3.04 -17.76
CA PHE A 91 1.31 3.79 -16.87
C PHE A 91 2.05 4.95 -16.18
N THR A 92 1.29 5.85 -15.62
CA THR A 92 1.71 6.79 -14.59
C THR A 92 0.97 6.47 -13.29
N ASP A 93 1.55 6.80 -12.14
CA ASP A 93 0.89 6.65 -10.87
C ASP A 93 0.98 7.90 -10.00
N ASN A 94 0.09 7.97 -9.02
CA ASN A 94 0.13 8.94 -7.92
C ASN A 94 -0.38 8.25 -6.66
N GLY A 95 0.37 8.41 -5.59
CA GLY A 95 0.05 7.74 -4.34
C GLY A 95 0.31 8.58 -3.10
N THR A 96 -0.21 8.07 -1.99
CA THR A 96 0.07 8.59 -0.66
C THR A 96 0.29 7.44 0.31
N ALA A 97 1.21 7.62 1.24
CA ALA A 97 1.55 6.64 2.25
C ALA A 97 1.74 7.28 3.62
N LEU A 98 1.60 6.48 4.66
CA LEU A 98 2.06 6.76 6.00
C LEU A 98 3.33 5.96 6.27
N SER A 99 4.37 6.64 6.72
CA SER A 99 5.65 6.06 7.09
C SER A 99 5.87 6.24 8.58
N LEU A 100 6.06 5.13 9.30
CA LEU A 100 6.34 5.11 10.73
C LEU A 100 7.70 4.48 10.96
N ARG A 101 8.50 5.09 11.85
CA ARG A 101 9.75 4.48 12.30
C ARG A 101 9.47 3.58 13.50
N GLY A 102 9.82 2.31 13.39
CA GLY A 102 9.76 1.34 14.48
C GLY A 102 10.89 1.55 15.51
N GLN A 103 10.78 0.87 16.64
CA GLN A 103 11.73 0.97 17.75
C GLN A 103 13.14 0.44 17.39
N ASN A 104 13.19 -0.52 16.47
CA ASN A 104 14.46 -1.14 16.02
C ASN A 104 15.10 -0.41 14.83
N GLY A 105 14.57 0.78 14.46
CA GLY A 105 15.04 1.55 13.31
C GLY A 105 14.49 1.10 11.97
N ASP A 106 13.62 0.07 11.94
CA ASP A 106 12.83 -0.32 10.79
C ASP A 106 11.81 0.78 10.42
N ILE A 107 11.35 0.74 9.21
CA ILE A 107 10.35 1.68 8.69
C ILE A 107 9.16 0.86 8.22
N HIS A 108 7.99 1.16 8.77
CA HIS A 108 6.72 0.59 8.34
C HIS A 108 6.01 1.58 7.44
N ILE A 109 5.69 1.19 6.23
CA ILE A 109 5.02 2.04 5.25
C ILE A 109 3.73 1.36 4.82
N GLN A 110 2.65 2.13 4.74
CA GLN A 110 1.38 1.68 4.19
C GLN A 110 0.74 2.79 3.38
N GLY A 111 0.14 2.45 2.26
CA GLY A 111 -0.41 3.47 1.39
C GLY A 111 -1.39 2.95 0.35
N ILE A 112 -1.80 3.90 -0.46
CA ILE A 112 -2.65 3.67 -1.63
C ILE A 112 -2.08 4.45 -2.81
N ALA A 113 -2.26 3.92 -4.01
CA ALA A 113 -1.94 4.63 -5.25
C ALA A 113 -2.95 4.32 -6.35
N VAL A 114 -3.01 5.25 -7.31
CA VAL A 114 -3.82 5.12 -8.53
C VAL A 114 -2.88 5.11 -9.70
N ILE A 115 -2.90 4.02 -10.47
CA ILE A 115 -2.23 3.92 -11.75
C ILE A 115 -3.18 4.33 -12.88
N THR A 116 -2.65 5.05 -13.85
CA THR A 116 -3.39 5.49 -15.02
C THR A 116 -2.65 5.01 -16.26
N GLY A 117 -3.26 4.12 -17.02
CA GLY A 117 -2.74 3.65 -18.31
C GLY A 117 -2.84 4.72 -19.40
N GLN A 118 -2.15 4.50 -20.50
CA GLN A 118 -2.09 5.46 -21.64
C GLN A 118 -3.48 5.83 -22.20
N ASN A 119 -4.47 4.95 -22.10
CA ASN A 119 -5.84 5.19 -22.58
C ASN A 119 -6.76 5.79 -21.50
N GLY A 120 -6.21 6.24 -20.37
CA GLY A 120 -6.99 6.75 -19.24
C GLY A 120 -7.64 5.67 -18.36
N GLU A 121 -7.39 4.39 -18.63
CA GLU A 121 -7.81 3.30 -17.75
C GLU A 121 -7.15 3.45 -16.37
N LYS A 122 -7.91 3.20 -15.32
CA LYS A 122 -7.42 3.34 -13.94
C LYS A 122 -7.43 2.00 -13.22
N GLY A 123 -6.34 1.75 -12.53
CA GLY A 123 -6.23 0.75 -11.48
C GLY A 123 -5.81 1.43 -10.20
N ASN A 124 -6.06 0.79 -9.08
CA ASN A 124 -5.59 1.22 -7.77
C ASN A 124 -4.95 0.05 -7.05
N PHE A 125 -4.08 0.36 -6.14
CA PHE A 125 -3.56 -0.62 -5.21
C PHE A 125 -3.40 -0.05 -3.81
N THR A 126 -3.59 -0.90 -2.83
CA THR A 126 -3.17 -0.66 -1.45
C THR A 126 -1.91 -1.47 -1.19
N PHE A 127 -1.02 -0.95 -0.38
CA PHE A 127 0.23 -1.62 -0.10
C PHE A 127 0.68 -1.46 1.35
N ARG A 128 1.47 -2.43 1.79
CA ARG A 128 2.16 -2.40 3.07
C ARG A 128 3.55 -3.01 2.91
N GLU A 129 4.54 -2.35 3.50
CA GLU A 129 5.93 -2.80 3.45
C GLU A 129 6.68 -2.51 4.75
N ILE A 130 7.77 -3.22 4.92
CA ILE A 130 8.75 -2.99 5.99
C ILE A 130 10.11 -2.83 5.32
N GLY A 131 10.84 -1.82 5.75
CA GLY A 131 12.16 -1.52 5.22
C GLY A 131 13.13 -1.01 6.27
N ASN A 132 14.37 -0.86 5.83
CA ASN A 132 15.46 -0.30 6.62
C ASN A 132 16.28 0.64 5.77
N VAL A 133 16.85 1.67 6.42
CA VAL A 133 17.87 2.52 5.81
C VAL A 133 19.22 1.84 5.91
N SER A 134 19.81 1.54 4.77
CA SER A 134 21.15 0.98 4.72
C SER A 134 22.21 1.99 5.21
N THR A 135 23.05 1.58 6.12
CA THR A 135 24.14 2.41 6.63
C THR A 135 25.26 2.62 5.61
N SER A 136 25.42 1.71 4.65
CA SER A 136 26.52 1.75 3.68
C SER A 136 26.28 2.76 2.55
N ASP A 137 25.04 2.88 2.05
CA ASP A 137 24.70 3.74 0.91
C ASP A 137 23.54 4.72 1.20
N GLY A 138 22.93 4.60 2.39
CA GLY A 138 21.83 5.45 2.84
C GLY A 138 20.54 5.29 2.04
N LYS A 139 20.41 4.22 1.25
CA LYS A 139 19.16 3.89 0.58
C LYS A 139 18.23 3.18 1.53
N THR A 140 16.93 3.47 1.40
CA THR A 140 15.90 2.64 2.01
C THR A 140 15.66 1.43 1.12
N ARG A 141 15.65 0.24 1.72
CA ARG A 141 15.26 -1.00 1.07
C ARG A 141 14.09 -1.57 1.82
N ALA A 142 13.00 -1.78 1.11
CA ALA A 142 11.77 -2.30 1.66
C ALA A 142 11.25 -3.49 0.84
N ALA A 143 10.44 -4.31 1.48
CA ALA A 143 9.68 -5.38 0.85
C ALA A 143 8.29 -5.43 1.44
N GLY A 144 7.31 -5.81 0.62
CA GLY A 144 5.93 -5.78 1.03
C GLY A 144 4.98 -6.53 0.12
N ALA A 145 3.70 -6.31 0.37
CA ALA A 145 2.61 -6.84 -0.44
C ALA A 145 1.70 -5.71 -0.90
N ALA A 146 1.11 -5.90 -2.08
CA ALA A 146 0.15 -4.98 -2.66
C ALA A 146 -1.09 -5.75 -3.14
N LEU A 147 -2.25 -5.12 -2.97
CA LEU A 147 -3.53 -5.60 -3.45
C LEU A 147 -4.00 -4.66 -4.55
N PHE A 148 -4.06 -5.15 -5.76
CA PHE A 148 -4.50 -4.39 -6.92
C PHE A 148 -5.99 -4.60 -7.18
N SER A 149 -6.63 -3.55 -7.71
CA SER A 149 -8.00 -3.59 -8.20
C SER A 149 -8.18 -2.63 -9.37
N THR A 150 -9.21 -2.84 -10.17
CA THR A 150 -9.61 -1.94 -11.24
C THR A 150 -11.11 -1.88 -11.35
N ILE A 151 -11.63 -0.72 -11.71
CA ILE A 151 -13.05 -0.53 -12.03
C ILE A 151 -13.35 -0.82 -13.51
N HIS A 152 -12.31 -1.06 -14.31
CA HIS A 152 -12.42 -1.37 -15.74
C HIS A 152 -12.32 -2.89 -15.95
N PRO A 153 -13.43 -3.63 -16.02
CA PRO A 153 -13.42 -5.09 -16.15
C PRO A 153 -12.90 -5.56 -17.53
N THR A 154 -12.89 -4.65 -18.48
CA THR A 154 -12.39 -4.89 -19.85
C THR A 154 -11.37 -3.82 -20.17
N GLY A 155 -10.22 -4.17 -20.68
CA GLY A 155 -9.18 -3.22 -21.02
C GLY A 155 -7.80 -3.77 -20.70
N LYS A 156 -6.78 -2.99 -20.98
CA LYS A 156 -5.39 -3.43 -20.84
C LYS A 156 -4.96 -3.62 -19.37
N LEU A 157 -5.62 -2.91 -18.43
CA LEU A 157 -5.37 -3.04 -16.98
C LEU A 157 -6.37 -3.99 -16.28
N ALA A 158 -7.28 -4.64 -17.00
CA ALA A 158 -8.28 -5.54 -16.42
C ALA A 158 -7.66 -6.70 -15.60
N PHE A 159 -6.47 -7.15 -15.95
CA PHE A 159 -5.75 -8.21 -15.24
C PHE A 159 -5.32 -7.81 -13.82
N LEU A 160 -5.34 -6.53 -13.46
CA LEU A 160 -5.05 -6.05 -12.12
C LEU A 160 -6.19 -6.33 -11.13
N ASN A 161 -7.37 -6.71 -11.62
CA ASN A 161 -8.51 -6.93 -10.73
C ASN A 161 -8.27 -8.15 -9.82
N ASN A 162 -8.36 -7.91 -8.51
CA ASN A 162 -8.09 -8.92 -7.45
C ASN A 162 -6.69 -9.55 -7.50
N LEU A 163 -5.70 -8.82 -8.03
CA LEU A 163 -4.33 -9.31 -8.11
C LEU A 163 -3.60 -9.02 -6.79
N VAL A 164 -2.97 -10.04 -6.24
CA VAL A 164 -2.05 -9.94 -5.10
C VAL A 164 -0.63 -9.93 -5.62
N ALA A 165 0.19 -9.03 -5.12
CA ALA A 165 1.60 -8.95 -5.47
C ALA A 165 2.49 -8.92 -4.21
N ILE A 166 3.68 -9.49 -4.33
CA ILE A 166 4.79 -9.18 -3.45
C ILE A 166 5.78 -8.31 -4.21
N TYR A 167 6.43 -7.39 -3.52
CA TYR A 167 7.32 -6.45 -4.18
C TYR A 167 8.52 -6.08 -3.30
N LYS A 168 9.52 -5.52 -3.95
CA LYS A 168 10.63 -4.80 -3.32
C LYS A 168 10.65 -3.37 -3.81
N ASP A 169 11.06 -2.47 -2.92
CA ASP A 169 11.27 -1.07 -3.19
C ASP A 169 12.67 -0.63 -2.75
N ILE A 170 13.31 0.20 -3.55
CA ILE A 170 14.62 0.78 -3.25
C ILE A 170 14.52 2.28 -3.47
N ILE A 171 14.58 3.06 -2.39
CA ILE A 171 14.47 4.52 -2.43
C ILE A 171 15.83 5.13 -2.13
N ASP A 172 16.32 6.02 -2.98
CA ASP A 172 17.57 6.75 -2.75
C ASP A 172 17.37 7.95 -1.81
N LYS A 173 18.47 8.57 -1.38
CA LYS A 173 18.47 9.76 -0.49
C LYS A 173 17.73 10.97 -1.08
N SER A 174 17.56 11.01 -2.39
CA SER A 174 16.84 12.08 -3.11
C SER A 174 15.36 11.77 -3.25
N GLY A 175 14.90 10.63 -2.74
CA GLY A 175 13.51 10.18 -2.81
C GLY A 175 13.13 9.59 -4.18
N ASN A 176 14.10 9.17 -5.01
CA ASN A 176 13.80 8.41 -6.22
C ASN A 176 13.70 6.93 -5.84
N GLY A 177 12.61 6.29 -6.23
CA GLY A 177 12.30 4.91 -5.97
C GLY A 177 12.38 4.02 -7.21
N LEU A 178 12.61 2.74 -6.96
CA LEU A 178 12.48 1.66 -7.95
C LEU A 178 11.71 0.52 -7.32
N VAL A 179 10.45 0.39 -7.73
CA VAL A 179 9.57 -0.71 -7.34
C VAL A 179 9.63 -1.83 -8.36
N THR A 180 9.74 -3.06 -7.87
CA THR A 180 9.66 -4.27 -8.70
C THR A 180 8.73 -5.25 -8.03
N ALA A 181 7.63 -5.67 -8.72
CA ALA A 181 6.62 -6.54 -8.15
C ALA A 181 6.40 -7.81 -8.97
N TRP A 182 6.06 -8.88 -8.25
CA TRP A 182 5.73 -10.20 -8.77
C TRP A 182 4.32 -10.59 -8.35
N GLU A 183 3.59 -11.18 -9.28
CA GLU A 183 2.27 -11.71 -9.00
C GLU A 183 2.38 -12.88 -8.01
N TRP A 184 1.64 -12.80 -6.90
CA TRP A 184 1.52 -13.91 -5.97
C TRP A 184 0.38 -14.82 -6.42
N ARG A 185 0.73 -16.04 -6.80
CA ARG A 185 -0.21 -17.09 -7.18
C ARG A 185 -0.24 -18.16 -6.10
N TYR A 186 -1.40 -18.61 -5.75
CA TYR A 186 -1.65 -19.68 -4.78
C TYR A 186 -2.28 -20.88 -5.44
#